data_955ff2a0dcee214c6d84eedcfef4d186
#
_entry.id   955ff2a0dcee214c6d84eedcfef4d186
#
_cell.length_a   1.000
_cell.length_b   1.000
_cell.length_c   1.000
_cell.angle_alpha   90.00
_cell.angle_beta   90.00
_cell.angle_gamma   90.00
#
_symmetry.space_group_name_H-M   'P 1'
#
loop_
_entity.id
_entity.type
_entity.pdbx_description
1 polymer ?
#
loop_
_entity_poly.entity_id
_entity_poly.type
_entity_poly.pdbx_seq_one_letter_code
_entity_poly.pdbx_strand_id
1 'polypeptide(L)'
;MSEHLLHFIPETLSYVPDAEQQQAAEQYLSEWMAADDIMHQADPDIIFWSGSENFRYPLCPVCRKPVSGTWWGAQMNAIFAVTGEERISAALAPRNTPCCGAPAVIPDMDYDETGGLACYGLTVRYNNSFIVCMDNGRDEIISRVSECLGTTVRLVWEWI
;
A
#
# COMPACT_ATOMS: atom_id res chain seq x y z
N MET A 1 18.41 -14.35 7.10
CA MET A 1 18.60 -13.27 6.10
C MET A 1 17.32 -12.44 6.09
N SER A 2 17.47 -11.14 6.16
CA SER A 2 16.33 -10.25 6.01
C SER A 2 15.88 -10.24 4.54
N GLU A 3 14.58 -10.38 4.32
CA GLU A 3 13.97 -10.18 3.01
C GLU A 3 13.46 -8.74 2.92
N HIS A 4 13.64 -8.15 1.77
CA HIS A 4 13.16 -6.80 1.49
C HIS A 4 12.21 -6.84 0.30
N LEU A 5 10.96 -6.48 0.54
CA LEU A 5 9.90 -6.48 -0.44
C LEU A 5 9.39 -5.06 -0.67
N LEU A 6 8.99 -4.79 -1.91
CA LEU A 6 8.27 -3.57 -2.25
C LEU A 6 6.93 -3.95 -2.85
N HIS A 7 5.87 -3.41 -2.27
CA HIS A 7 4.52 -3.59 -2.77
C HIS A 7 4.05 -2.32 -3.48
N PHE A 8 3.50 -2.51 -4.69
CA PHE A 8 2.73 -1.49 -5.40
C PHE A 8 1.26 -1.81 -5.20
N ILE A 9 0.55 -0.98 -4.46
CA ILE A 9 -0.87 -1.19 -4.16
C ILE A 9 -1.72 -0.05 -4.74
N PRO A 10 -2.93 -0.35 -5.30
CA PRO A 10 -3.83 0.69 -5.76
C PRO A 10 -4.27 1.62 -4.64
N GLU A 11 -4.41 2.91 -4.94
CA GLU A 11 -5.03 3.87 -4.03
C GLU A 11 -6.54 3.62 -3.88
N THR A 12 -7.18 3.08 -4.92
CA THR A 12 -8.58 2.66 -4.86
C THR A 12 -8.70 1.29 -4.22
N LEU A 13 -9.38 1.20 -3.07
CA LEU A 13 -9.40 0.01 -2.20
C LEU A 13 -9.82 -1.28 -2.91
N SER A 14 -10.85 -1.23 -3.75
CA SER A 14 -11.45 -2.40 -4.38
C SER A 14 -10.93 -2.69 -5.79
N TYR A 15 -9.97 -1.90 -6.27
CA TYR A 15 -9.45 -2.05 -7.63
C TYR A 15 -8.56 -3.28 -7.74
N VAL A 16 -8.83 -4.12 -8.74
CA VAL A 16 -7.99 -5.26 -9.12
C VAL A 16 -7.71 -5.16 -10.62
N PRO A 17 -6.46 -5.02 -11.05
CA PRO A 17 -6.11 -4.98 -12.47
C PRO A 17 -6.46 -6.30 -13.15
N ASP A 18 -6.78 -6.24 -14.46
CA ASP A 18 -6.96 -7.44 -15.26
C ASP A 18 -5.60 -8.13 -15.57
N ALA A 19 -5.66 -9.30 -16.19
CA ALA A 19 -4.48 -10.11 -16.48
C ALA A 19 -3.49 -9.39 -17.42
N GLU A 20 -3.98 -8.63 -18.40
CA GLU A 20 -3.13 -7.88 -19.33
C GLU A 20 -2.42 -6.74 -18.63
N GLN A 21 -3.10 -6.03 -17.75
CA GLN A 21 -2.54 -4.95 -16.93
C GLN A 21 -1.46 -5.48 -15.98
N GLN A 22 -1.74 -6.61 -15.33
CA GLN A 22 -0.76 -7.27 -14.44
C GLN A 22 0.48 -7.69 -15.21
N GLN A 23 0.32 -8.28 -16.37
CA GLN A 23 1.42 -8.71 -17.22
C GLN A 23 2.26 -7.53 -17.71
N ALA A 24 1.62 -6.43 -18.10
CA ALA A 24 2.33 -5.23 -18.55
C ALA A 24 3.20 -4.63 -17.44
N ALA A 25 2.70 -4.58 -16.20
CA ALA A 25 3.46 -4.11 -15.05
C ALA A 25 4.63 -5.03 -14.72
N GLU A 26 4.40 -6.34 -14.74
CA GLU A 26 5.45 -7.35 -14.52
C GLU A 26 6.55 -7.24 -15.56
N GLN A 27 6.20 -7.12 -16.83
CA GLN A 27 7.15 -6.97 -17.91
C GLN A 27 7.99 -5.71 -17.77
N TYR A 28 7.36 -4.59 -17.44
CA TYR A 28 8.08 -3.33 -17.21
C TYR A 28 9.12 -3.46 -16.09
N LEU A 29 8.72 -4.01 -14.95
CA LEU A 29 9.60 -4.18 -13.81
C LEU A 29 10.74 -5.19 -14.08
N SER A 30 10.45 -6.26 -14.80
CA SER A 30 11.47 -7.26 -15.15
C SER A 30 12.50 -6.73 -16.14
N GLU A 31 12.07 -6.04 -17.18
CA GLU A 31 12.95 -5.56 -18.24
C GLU A 31 13.75 -4.32 -17.86
N TRP A 32 13.11 -3.38 -17.15
CA TRP A 32 13.70 -2.07 -16.88
C TRP A 32 14.38 -1.96 -15.53
N MET A 33 13.94 -2.78 -14.57
CA MET A 33 14.41 -2.67 -13.19
C MET A 33 15.14 -3.91 -12.70
N ALA A 34 15.28 -4.92 -13.55
CA ALA A 34 15.88 -6.21 -13.18
C ALA A 34 15.27 -6.77 -11.87
N ALA A 35 13.97 -6.58 -11.71
CA ALA A 35 13.26 -7.07 -10.54
C ALA A 35 13.16 -8.59 -10.60
N ASP A 36 13.51 -9.23 -9.50
CA ASP A 36 13.37 -10.66 -9.33
C ASP A 36 12.08 -10.97 -8.55
N ASP A 37 11.57 -12.19 -8.68
CA ASP A 37 10.46 -12.71 -7.88
C ASP A 37 9.26 -11.75 -7.80
N ILE A 38 8.69 -11.42 -8.94
CA ILE A 38 7.50 -10.58 -9.01
C ILE A 38 6.26 -11.44 -8.72
N MET A 39 5.46 -11.01 -7.77
CA MET A 39 4.24 -11.70 -7.35
C MET A 39 3.04 -10.77 -7.42
N HIS A 40 1.91 -11.32 -7.86
CA HIS A 40 0.62 -10.63 -7.80
C HIS A 40 -0.25 -11.30 -6.76
N GLN A 41 -0.87 -10.50 -5.89
CA GLN A 41 -1.83 -10.98 -4.91
C GLN A 41 -3.12 -10.19 -5.04
N ALA A 42 -4.21 -10.89 -5.31
CA ALA A 42 -5.56 -10.34 -5.29
C ALA A 42 -6.38 -11.07 -4.24
N ASP A 43 -7.07 -10.30 -3.40
CA ASP A 43 -7.96 -10.83 -2.37
C ASP A 43 -9.39 -10.35 -2.66
N PRO A 44 -10.44 -11.15 -2.39
CA PRO A 44 -11.82 -10.71 -2.55
C PRO A 44 -12.19 -9.56 -1.62
N ASP A 45 -11.49 -9.44 -0.50
CA ASP A 45 -11.65 -8.35 0.46
C ASP A 45 -10.39 -7.48 0.52
N ILE A 46 -10.53 -6.25 1.00
CA ILE A 46 -9.36 -5.43 1.31
C ILE A 46 -8.55 -6.07 2.44
N ILE A 47 -7.24 -6.04 2.28
CA ILE A 47 -6.28 -6.46 3.27
C ILE A 47 -5.38 -5.31 3.67
N PHE A 48 -4.70 -5.45 4.80
CA PHE A 48 -3.68 -4.50 5.22
C PHE A 48 -2.31 -4.98 4.74
N TRP A 49 -1.67 -4.14 3.91
CA TRP A 49 -0.30 -4.33 3.44
C TRP A 49 0.64 -3.69 4.46
N SER A 50 1.31 -4.51 5.23
CA SER A 50 2.19 -4.06 6.31
C SER A 50 3.63 -3.94 5.83
N GLY A 51 4.33 -2.92 6.30
CA GLY A 51 5.78 -2.83 6.16
C GLY A 51 6.53 -3.78 7.11
N SER A 52 5.83 -4.61 7.88
CA SER A 52 6.39 -5.53 8.89
C SER A 52 7.31 -4.77 9.87
N GLU A 53 8.59 -5.09 9.98
CA GLU A 53 9.53 -4.37 10.86
C GLU A 53 9.67 -2.88 10.51
N ASN A 54 9.37 -2.50 9.27
CA ASN A 54 9.37 -1.11 8.82
C ASN A 54 8.08 -0.36 9.16
N PHE A 55 7.03 -1.03 9.61
CA PHE A 55 5.72 -0.40 9.83
C PHE A 55 5.77 0.72 10.87
N ARG A 56 5.12 1.83 10.56
CA ARG A 56 4.90 2.96 11.46
C ARG A 56 3.43 3.35 11.45
N TYR A 57 2.92 3.77 12.61
CA TYR A 57 1.57 4.30 12.69
C TYR A 57 1.41 5.53 11.82
N PRO A 58 0.26 5.67 11.12
CA PRO A 58 0.08 6.77 10.18
C PRO A 58 0.01 8.12 10.88
N LEU A 59 0.31 9.16 10.11
CA LEU A 59 0.24 10.54 10.58
C LEU A 59 -1.18 11.07 10.47
N CYS A 60 -1.58 11.85 11.46
CA CYS A 60 -2.83 12.63 11.39
C CYS A 60 -2.79 13.58 10.18
N PRO A 61 -3.83 13.64 9.35
CA PRO A 61 -3.83 14.49 8.17
C PRO A 61 -3.78 15.99 8.47
N VAL A 62 -4.11 16.39 9.70
CA VAL A 62 -4.17 17.79 10.10
C VAL A 62 -2.95 18.19 10.94
N CYS A 63 -2.75 17.57 12.10
CA CYS A 63 -1.64 17.96 12.99
C CYS A 63 -0.30 17.28 12.63
N ARG A 64 -0.30 16.33 11.71
CA ARG A 64 0.88 15.63 11.19
C ARG A 64 1.66 14.82 12.24
N LYS A 65 1.07 14.57 13.39
CA LYS A 65 1.65 13.69 14.42
C LYS A 65 1.22 12.24 14.18
N PRO A 66 2.05 11.25 14.55
CA PRO A 66 1.63 9.86 14.54
C PRO A 66 0.40 9.67 15.44
N VAL A 67 -0.59 8.93 14.94
CA VAL A 67 -1.76 8.60 15.75
C VAL A 67 -1.41 7.53 16.78
N SER A 68 -2.18 7.49 17.86
CA SER A 68 -2.05 6.45 18.88
C SER A 68 -2.22 5.06 18.27
N GLY A 69 -1.30 4.14 18.59
CA GLY A 69 -1.39 2.75 18.14
C GLY A 69 -2.62 2.04 18.68
N THR A 70 -3.04 2.33 19.89
CA THR A 70 -4.28 1.80 20.49
C THR A 70 -5.51 2.27 19.73
N TRP A 71 -5.57 3.54 19.39
CA TRP A 71 -6.69 4.09 18.60
C TRP A 71 -6.71 3.48 17.20
N TRP A 72 -5.57 3.49 16.50
CA TRP A 72 -5.47 2.94 15.14
C TRP A 72 -5.84 1.45 15.12
N GLY A 73 -5.31 0.66 16.05
CA GLY A 73 -5.64 -0.75 16.18
C GLY A 73 -7.13 -1.01 16.41
N ALA A 74 -7.80 -0.18 17.22
CA ALA A 74 -9.23 -0.26 17.42
C ALA A 74 -10.01 0.02 16.12
N GLN A 75 -9.59 1.00 15.32
CA GLN A 75 -10.19 1.29 14.02
C GLN A 75 -9.99 0.12 13.04
N MET A 76 -8.79 -0.43 12.97
CA MET A 76 -8.49 -1.58 12.12
C MET A 76 -9.31 -2.80 12.53
N ASN A 77 -9.45 -3.07 13.81
CA ASN A 77 -10.30 -4.17 14.31
C ASN A 77 -11.75 -3.99 13.87
N ALA A 78 -12.29 -2.77 13.93
CA ALA A 78 -13.65 -2.48 13.48
C ALA A 78 -13.81 -2.68 11.96
N ILE A 79 -12.83 -2.27 11.16
CA ILE A 79 -12.83 -2.46 9.70
C ILE A 79 -12.80 -3.95 9.37
N PHE A 80 -11.94 -4.72 10.01
CA PHE A 80 -11.74 -6.15 9.70
C PHE A 80 -12.73 -7.08 10.44
N ALA A 81 -13.61 -6.54 11.28
CA ALA A 81 -14.71 -7.31 11.89
C ALA A 81 -15.84 -7.64 10.91
N VAL A 82 -15.93 -6.93 9.79
CA VAL A 82 -16.91 -7.12 8.72
C VAL A 82 -16.21 -7.52 7.42
N THR A 83 -16.96 -7.94 6.40
CA THR A 83 -16.43 -8.44 5.13
C THR A 83 -17.05 -7.75 3.93
N GLY A 84 -16.46 -7.92 2.74
CA GLY A 84 -17.00 -7.44 1.48
C GLY A 84 -17.21 -5.92 1.43
N GLU A 85 -18.35 -5.50 0.90
CA GLU A 85 -18.71 -4.09 0.79
C GLU A 85 -18.85 -3.39 2.14
N GLU A 86 -19.26 -4.12 3.19
CA GLU A 86 -19.32 -3.58 4.54
C GLU A 86 -17.94 -3.19 5.06
N ARG A 87 -16.90 -3.99 4.73
CA ARG A 87 -15.52 -3.67 5.09
C ARG A 87 -15.04 -2.41 4.37
N ILE A 88 -15.35 -2.28 3.09
CA ILE A 88 -15.01 -1.08 2.31
C ILE A 88 -15.71 0.14 2.91
N SER A 89 -16.99 0.05 3.22
CA SER A 89 -17.74 1.14 3.85
C SER A 89 -17.17 1.50 5.22
N ALA A 90 -16.81 0.50 6.02
CA ALA A 90 -16.18 0.72 7.33
C ALA A 90 -14.81 1.41 7.19
N ALA A 91 -14.01 1.01 6.18
CA ALA A 91 -12.70 1.62 5.91
C ALA A 91 -12.83 3.09 5.49
N LEU A 92 -13.82 3.42 4.67
CA LEU A 92 -14.03 4.77 4.14
C LEU A 92 -14.78 5.70 5.09
N ALA A 93 -15.34 5.19 6.18
CA ALA A 93 -16.06 6.01 7.16
C ALA A 93 -15.10 6.96 7.89
N PRO A 94 -15.41 8.29 7.94
CA PRO A 94 -14.59 9.24 8.66
C PRO A 94 -14.57 8.96 10.16
N ARG A 95 -13.40 9.14 10.78
CA ARG A 95 -13.19 8.97 12.22
C ARG A 95 -12.42 10.15 12.77
N ASN A 96 -12.76 10.60 13.96
CA ASN A 96 -12.03 11.68 14.59
C ASN A 96 -10.74 11.17 15.22
N THR A 97 -9.62 11.80 14.89
CA THR A 97 -8.31 11.43 15.44
C THR A 97 -8.22 11.84 16.92
N PRO A 98 -7.53 11.04 17.76
CA PRO A 98 -7.41 11.35 19.19
C PRO A 98 -6.47 12.52 19.49
N CYS A 99 -5.58 12.88 18.55
CA CYS A 99 -4.57 13.91 18.75
C CYS A 99 -5.14 15.34 18.65
N CYS A 100 -6.04 15.60 17.70
CA CYS A 100 -6.61 16.94 17.47
C CYS A 100 -8.11 16.92 17.14
N GLY A 101 -8.75 15.75 17.13
CA GLY A 101 -10.18 15.61 16.84
C GLY A 101 -10.55 15.80 15.36
N ALA A 102 -9.59 15.95 14.47
CA ALA A 102 -9.85 16.11 13.04
C ALA A 102 -10.40 14.82 12.43
N PRO A 103 -11.33 14.92 11.45
CA PRO A 103 -11.81 13.74 10.74
C PRO A 103 -10.70 13.14 9.87
N ALA A 104 -10.60 11.81 9.87
CA ALA A 104 -9.67 11.05 9.05
C ALA A 104 -10.32 9.79 8.50
N VAL A 105 -9.94 9.43 7.29
CA VAL A 105 -10.31 8.17 6.63
C VAL A 105 -9.07 7.28 6.68
N ILE A 106 -9.19 6.12 7.32
CA ILE A 106 -8.03 5.26 7.62
C ILE A 106 -7.17 4.93 6.40
N PRO A 107 -7.73 4.53 5.23
CA PRO A 107 -6.91 4.27 4.05
C PRO A 107 -6.17 5.48 3.48
N ASP A 108 -6.68 6.68 3.70
CA ASP A 108 -6.12 7.91 3.14
C ASP A 108 -5.10 8.59 4.07
N MET A 109 -4.84 8.01 5.24
CA MET A 109 -3.82 8.53 6.15
C MET A 109 -2.42 8.33 5.57
N ASP A 110 -1.49 9.15 6.01
CA ASP A 110 -0.09 9.08 5.58
C ASP A 110 0.67 8.01 6.38
N TYR A 111 0.87 6.86 5.76
CA TYR A 111 1.63 5.75 6.32
C TYR A 111 3.14 5.85 6.05
N ASP A 112 3.60 6.92 5.39
CA ASP A 112 5.01 7.11 5.02
C ASP A 112 5.61 5.86 4.32
N GLU A 113 4.82 5.28 3.41
CA GLU A 113 5.17 4.07 2.65
C GLU A 113 5.47 2.83 3.51
N THR A 114 4.96 2.78 4.72
CA THR A 114 5.14 1.64 5.62
C THR A 114 3.88 0.82 5.83
N GLY A 115 2.80 1.16 5.16
CA GLY A 115 1.52 0.44 5.23
C GLY A 115 0.48 0.99 4.28
N GLY A 116 -0.61 0.25 4.11
CA GLY A 116 -1.74 0.65 3.30
C GLY A 116 -2.80 -0.45 3.19
N LEU A 117 -3.98 -0.09 2.67
CA LEU A 117 -5.09 -1.02 2.46
C LEU A 117 -5.41 -1.13 0.97
N ALA A 118 -5.58 -2.34 0.48
CA ALA A 118 -5.99 -2.62 -0.90
C ALA A 118 -6.43 -4.08 -1.05
N CYS A 119 -7.21 -4.37 -2.10
CA CYS A 119 -7.54 -5.74 -2.50
C CYS A 119 -6.44 -6.40 -3.34
N TYR A 120 -5.56 -5.60 -3.93
CA TYR A 120 -4.52 -6.08 -4.84
C TYR A 120 -3.18 -5.45 -4.50
N GLY A 121 -2.12 -6.20 -4.73
CA GLY A 121 -0.75 -5.69 -4.68
C GLY A 121 0.16 -6.46 -5.62
N LEU A 122 1.09 -5.75 -6.24
CA LEU A 122 2.20 -6.30 -6.97
C LEU A 122 3.44 -6.18 -6.10
N THR A 123 4.06 -7.31 -5.81
CA THR A 123 5.19 -7.39 -4.88
C THR A 123 6.46 -7.77 -5.63
N VAL A 124 7.52 -7.05 -5.36
CA VAL A 124 8.86 -7.32 -5.88
C VAL A 124 9.80 -7.59 -4.73
N ARG A 125 10.59 -8.66 -4.84
CA ARG A 125 11.79 -8.79 -4.00
C ARG A 125 12.87 -7.93 -4.64
N TYR A 126 13.43 -6.99 -3.89
CA TYR A 126 14.39 -6.06 -4.45
C TYR A 126 15.81 -6.29 -3.98
N ASN A 127 16.74 -5.92 -4.84
CA ASN A 127 18.18 -5.94 -4.60
C ASN A 127 18.76 -4.50 -4.71
N ASN A 128 20.07 -4.38 -4.53
CA ASN A 128 20.74 -3.08 -4.61
C ASN A 128 20.58 -2.38 -5.97
N SER A 129 20.55 -3.14 -7.07
CA SER A 129 20.34 -2.56 -8.41
C SER A 129 18.96 -1.93 -8.54
N PHE A 130 17.94 -2.59 -8.01
CA PHE A 130 16.59 -2.06 -7.97
C PHE A 130 16.51 -0.76 -7.16
N ILE A 131 17.15 -0.71 -6.00
CA ILE A 131 17.21 0.49 -5.15
C ILE A 131 17.82 1.67 -5.91
N VAL A 132 18.94 1.44 -6.63
CA VAL A 132 19.58 2.49 -7.46
C VAL A 132 18.61 3.02 -8.52
N CYS A 133 17.85 2.14 -9.17
CA CYS A 133 16.82 2.56 -10.12
C CYS A 133 15.72 3.40 -9.46
N MET A 134 15.26 2.99 -8.30
CA MET A 134 14.25 3.74 -7.54
C MET A 134 14.77 5.12 -7.12
N ASP A 135 16.00 5.21 -6.62
CA ASP A 135 16.59 6.47 -6.19
C ASP A 135 16.73 7.48 -7.32
N ASN A 136 16.98 7.01 -8.55
CA ASN A 136 17.19 7.85 -9.73
C ASN A 136 15.93 8.15 -10.53
N GLY A 137 14.85 7.39 -10.36
CA GLY A 137 13.66 7.50 -11.21
C GLY A 137 12.35 7.17 -10.54
N ARG A 138 12.23 7.38 -9.23
CA ARG A 138 11.09 7.00 -8.41
C ARG A 138 9.74 7.43 -8.99
N ASP A 139 9.58 8.71 -9.30
CA ASP A 139 8.30 9.25 -9.78
C ASP A 139 7.93 8.69 -11.15
N GLU A 140 8.91 8.49 -12.03
CA GLU A 140 8.69 7.86 -13.32
C GLU A 140 8.28 6.40 -13.18
N ILE A 141 8.93 5.66 -12.29
CA ILE A 141 8.61 4.25 -12.02
C ILE A 141 7.19 4.10 -11.49
N ILE A 142 6.81 4.91 -10.50
CA ILE A 142 5.44 4.92 -9.95
C ILE A 142 4.44 5.25 -11.05
N SER A 143 4.73 6.26 -11.88
CA SER A 143 3.88 6.65 -13.00
C SER A 143 3.72 5.53 -14.02
N ARG A 144 4.80 4.87 -14.39
CA ARG A 144 4.77 3.76 -15.37
C ARG A 144 4.04 2.54 -14.84
N VAL A 145 4.26 2.16 -13.58
CA VAL A 145 3.52 1.06 -12.95
C VAL A 145 2.04 1.41 -12.86
N SER A 146 1.72 2.66 -12.50
CA SER A 146 0.33 3.14 -12.47
C SER A 146 -0.35 3.05 -13.83
N GLU A 147 0.34 3.45 -14.90
CA GLU A 147 -0.17 3.30 -16.28
C GLU A 147 -0.41 1.84 -16.65
N CYS A 148 0.54 0.95 -16.36
CA CYS A 148 0.42 -0.48 -16.64
C CYS A 148 -0.76 -1.11 -15.90
N LEU A 149 -0.93 -0.79 -14.63
CA LEU A 149 -2.00 -1.34 -13.79
C LEU A 149 -3.35 -0.63 -13.99
N GLY A 150 -3.38 0.51 -14.67
CA GLY A 150 -4.61 1.26 -14.93
C GLY A 150 -5.17 2.00 -13.72
N THR A 151 -4.35 2.27 -12.72
CA THR A 151 -4.73 2.95 -11.49
C THR A 151 -3.52 3.61 -10.83
N THR A 152 -3.74 4.67 -10.08
CA THR A 152 -2.68 5.26 -9.26
C THR A 152 -2.29 4.29 -8.15
N VAL A 153 -1.00 4.06 -8.00
CA VAL A 153 -0.46 3.17 -6.97
C VAL A 153 0.29 3.95 -5.89
N ARG A 154 0.36 3.36 -4.72
CA ARG A 154 1.24 3.76 -3.62
C ARG A 154 2.21 2.64 -3.29
N LEU A 155 3.30 2.98 -2.64
CA LEU A 155 4.34 2.05 -2.25
C LEU A 155 4.20 1.63 -0.80
N VAL A 156 4.54 0.36 -0.52
CA VAL A 156 4.75 -0.13 0.85
C VAL A 156 6.06 -0.90 0.87
N TRP A 157 7.02 -0.40 1.63
CA TRP A 157 8.32 -1.05 1.83
C TRP A 157 8.23 -1.99 3.03
N GLU A 158 8.43 -3.28 2.79
CA GLU A 158 8.36 -4.31 3.82
C GLU A 158 9.74 -4.88 4.12
N TRP A 159 10.07 -4.96 5.39
CA TRP A 159 11.31 -5.57 5.89
C TRP A 159 10.94 -6.76 6.78
N ILE A 160 11.42 -7.97 6.40
CA ILE A 160 11.18 -9.23 7.11
C ILE A 160 12.52 -9.80 7.60
#